data_8628fe06d74a3b38bb09ee20d4c1c90d
#
_entry.id   8628fe06d74a3b38bb09ee20d4c1c90d
#
_cell.length_a   1.000
_cell.length_b   1.000
_cell.length_c   1.000
_cell.angle_alpha   90.00
_cell.angle_beta   90.00
_cell.angle_gamma   90.00
#
_symmetry.space_group_name_H-M   'P 1'
#
loop_
_entity.id
_entity.type
_entity.pdbx_description
1 polymer ?
#
loop_
_entity_poly.entity_id
_entity_poly.type
_entity_poly.pdbx_seq_one_letter_code
_entity_poly.pdbx_strand_id
1 'polypeptide(L)'
;DIEEAVEKCPVELGVFDCMMFNGENLMDNSLRERLGFIVKFPKQAVRVTEDSDSFYNLAINDGYEGIMIKDLNGTYESGKRSWIKYKPPRIELDVVVTGARYGDGKRATVFGSYDIAVKDGTEFVPVGSIGTGFSDIDLISLTQQGKKIIQRVENGTYELLPRIVLEVTADLVTRDANDNLGLRFPRLLRIRSDKPVSDINTIQDVEGMI
;
A
#
# COMPACT_ATOMS: atom_id res chain seq x y z
N ASP A 1 -1.34 22.61 -17.22
CA ASP A 1 -0.11 23.20 -17.77
C ASP A 1 1.09 22.69 -16.99
N ILE A 2 2.24 22.44 -17.68
CA ILE A 2 3.47 21.92 -17.04
C ILE A 2 4.03 22.93 -16.06
N GLU A 3 4.02 24.22 -16.41
CA GLU A 3 4.52 25.31 -15.55
C GLU A 3 3.69 25.39 -14.25
N GLU A 4 2.38 25.31 -14.33
CA GLU A 4 1.48 25.29 -13.18
C GLU A 4 1.67 24.03 -12.29
N ALA A 5 1.98 22.89 -12.91
CA ALA A 5 2.26 21.65 -12.18
C ALA A 5 3.59 21.72 -11.41
N VAL A 6 4.63 22.34 -11.99
CA VAL A 6 5.93 22.57 -11.34
C VAL A 6 5.81 23.50 -10.14
N GLU A 7 4.98 24.55 -10.24
CA GLU A 7 4.73 25.46 -9.13
C GLU A 7 3.92 24.82 -7.99
N LYS A 8 2.89 24.02 -8.34
CA LYS A 8 2.02 23.36 -7.34
C LYS A 8 2.61 22.11 -6.71
N CYS A 9 3.51 21.43 -7.43
CA CYS A 9 4.13 20.17 -6.98
C CYS A 9 5.64 20.21 -7.29
N PRO A 10 6.44 20.97 -6.55
CA PRO A 10 7.88 21.01 -6.74
C PRO A 10 8.47 19.62 -6.50
N VAL A 11 9.26 19.16 -7.46
CA VAL A 11 9.96 17.86 -7.38
C VAL A 11 11.44 18.08 -7.10
N GLU A 12 12.03 17.18 -6.35
CA GLU A 12 13.46 17.19 -6.04
C GLU A 12 14.11 15.88 -6.46
N LEU A 13 15.31 15.97 -7.04
CA LEU A 13 16.08 14.78 -7.43
C LEU A 13 16.91 14.28 -6.25
N GLY A 14 16.56 13.09 -5.74
CA GLY A 14 17.37 12.35 -4.77
C GLY A 14 18.22 11.27 -5.45
N VAL A 15 19.54 11.40 -5.42
CA VAL A 15 20.45 10.41 -5.99
C VAL A 15 20.90 9.43 -4.91
N PHE A 16 20.78 8.12 -5.16
CA PHE A 16 21.03 7.07 -4.15
C PHE A 16 21.95 5.94 -4.62
N ASP A 17 22.38 5.93 -5.87
CA ASP A 17 23.36 4.98 -6.43
C ASP A 17 23.89 5.48 -7.78
N CYS A 18 25.03 4.92 -8.26
CA CYS A 18 25.59 5.20 -9.57
C CYS A 18 26.02 3.90 -10.24
N MET A 19 25.30 3.50 -11.30
CA MET A 19 25.60 2.27 -12.04
C MET A 19 26.52 2.50 -13.24
N MET A 20 26.59 3.74 -13.74
CA MET A 20 27.45 4.12 -14.86
C MET A 20 27.92 5.57 -14.69
N PHE A 21 29.17 5.85 -14.94
CA PHE A 21 29.73 7.20 -14.91
C PHE A 21 30.69 7.40 -16.08
N ASN A 22 30.47 8.45 -16.90
CA ASN A 22 31.27 8.78 -18.10
C ASN A 22 31.47 7.59 -19.05
N GLY A 23 30.51 6.71 -19.20
CA GLY A 23 30.57 5.52 -20.06
C GLY A 23 31.20 4.29 -19.42
N GLU A 24 31.74 4.41 -18.21
CA GLU A 24 32.27 3.29 -17.43
C GLU A 24 31.15 2.61 -16.62
N ASN A 25 31.05 1.27 -16.72
CA ASN A 25 30.13 0.47 -15.96
C ASN A 25 30.66 0.25 -14.53
N LEU A 26 29.90 0.62 -13.54
CA LEU A 26 30.27 0.55 -12.12
C LEU A 26 29.52 -0.55 -11.35
N MET A 27 28.69 -1.36 -12.01
CA MET A 27 27.84 -2.34 -11.32
C MET A 27 28.63 -3.40 -10.55
N ASP A 28 29.82 -3.75 -11.03
CA ASP A 28 30.72 -4.71 -10.38
C ASP A 28 31.52 -4.09 -9.22
N ASN A 29 31.50 -2.78 -9.08
CA ASN A 29 32.10 -2.09 -7.95
C ASN A 29 31.25 -2.23 -6.70
N SER A 30 31.86 -2.13 -5.53
CA SER A 30 31.13 -2.06 -4.25
C SER A 30 30.22 -0.82 -4.20
N LEU A 31 29.12 -0.90 -3.44
CA LEU A 31 28.25 0.27 -3.23
C LEU A 31 29.04 1.45 -2.65
N ARG A 32 30.00 1.21 -1.76
CA ARG A 32 30.87 2.24 -1.19
C ARG A 32 31.62 3.02 -2.28
N GLU A 33 32.18 2.34 -3.27
CA GLU A 33 32.87 2.98 -4.41
C GLU A 33 31.88 3.75 -5.29
N ARG A 34 30.74 3.15 -5.59
CA ARG A 34 29.69 3.80 -6.41
C ARG A 34 29.14 5.06 -5.76
N LEU A 35 28.99 5.10 -4.44
CA LEU A 35 28.57 6.29 -3.71
C LEU A 35 29.56 7.45 -3.83
N GLY A 36 30.84 7.18 -4.03
CA GLY A 36 31.86 8.21 -4.30
C GLY A 36 31.57 9.06 -5.53
N PHE A 37 30.88 8.51 -6.55
CA PHE A 37 30.50 9.23 -7.75
C PHE A 37 29.30 10.16 -7.58
N ILE A 38 28.45 9.92 -6.59
CA ILE A 38 27.24 10.75 -6.34
C ILE A 38 27.47 11.90 -5.37
N VAL A 39 28.64 11.99 -4.73
CA VAL A 39 28.96 13.06 -3.73
C VAL A 39 28.79 14.48 -4.31
N LYS A 40 28.91 14.64 -5.62
CA LYS A 40 28.79 15.93 -6.32
C LYS A 40 27.35 16.39 -6.55
N PHE A 41 26.36 15.51 -6.32
CA PHE A 41 24.94 15.86 -6.51
C PHE A 41 24.42 16.65 -5.31
N PRO A 42 23.54 17.64 -5.52
CA PRO A 42 23.07 18.54 -4.46
C PRO A 42 22.34 17.82 -3.32
N LYS A 43 21.59 16.76 -3.64
CA LYS A 43 20.88 15.94 -2.67
C LYS A 43 21.23 14.47 -2.84
N GLN A 44 21.78 13.90 -1.82
CA GLN A 44 22.03 12.47 -1.72
C GLN A 44 20.93 11.86 -0.82
N ALA A 45 20.21 10.88 -1.37
CA ALA A 45 19.20 10.13 -0.63
C ALA A 45 19.81 8.91 0.06
N VAL A 46 21.04 9.04 0.56
CA VAL A 46 21.80 7.94 1.20
C VAL A 46 22.48 8.45 2.46
N ARG A 47 22.43 7.64 3.50
CA ARG A 47 23.22 7.84 4.72
C ARG A 47 23.98 6.57 5.06
N VAL A 48 25.28 6.68 5.26
CA VAL A 48 26.10 5.60 5.80
C VAL A 48 26.02 5.69 7.32
N THR A 49 25.46 4.68 7.98
CA THR A 49 25.30 4.63 9.43
C THR A 49 25.34 3.19 9.92
N GLU A 50 25.80 2.99 11.15
CA GLU A 50 25.68 1.72 11.87
C GLU A 50 24.38 1.66 12.68
N ASP A 51 23.70 2.80 12.88
CA ASP A 51 22.43 2.92 13.57
C ASP A 51 21.28 3.09 12.56
N SER A 52 20.80 1.95 12.06
CA SER A 52 19.67 1.91 11.12
C SER A 52 18.34 2.28 11.78
N ASP A 53 18.16 2.01 13.07
CA ASP A 53 16.90 2.25 13.78
C ASP A 53 16.66 3.73 14.00
N SER A 54 17.69 4.47 14.44
CA SER A 54 17.58 5.93 14.54
C SER A 54 17.33 6.58 13.17
N PHE A 55 17.98 6.09 12.12
CA PHE A 55 17.75 6.62 10.77
C PHE A 55 16.33 6.29 10.27
N TYR A 56 15.83 5.08 10.55
CA TYR A 56 14.47 4.69 10.26
C TYR A 56 13.46 5.61 10.95
N ASN A 57 13.61 5.84 12.26
CA ASN A 57 12.70 6.70 13.01
C ASN A 57 12.69 8.14 12.46
N LEU A 58 13.84 8.68 12.06
CA LEU A 58 13.92 9.98 11.40
C LEU A 58 13.15 9.97 10.08
N ALA A 59 13.35 8.94 9.24
CA ALA A 59 12.67 8.83 7.96
C ALA A 59 11.14 8.76 8.12
N ILE A 60 10.64 8.01 9.11
CA ILE A 60 9.20 7.94 9.39
C ILE A 60 8.67 9.31 9.86
N ASN A 61 9.38 9.99 10.77
CA ASN A 61 8.98 11.32 11.25
C ASN A 61 8.97 12.38 10.13
N ASP A 62 9.84 12.22 9.12
CA ASP A 62 9.91 13.07 7.93
C ASP A 62 8.87 12.68 6.86
N GLY A 63 7.99 11.69 7.12
CA GLY A 63 6.90 11.25 6.24
C GLY A 63 7.31 10.28 5.14
N TYR A 64 8.49 9.66 5.22
CA TYR A 64 8.89 8.59 4.31
C TYR A 64 8.23 7.26 4.68
N GLU A 65 8.05 6.37 3.69
CA GLU A 65 7.46 5.03 3.88
C GLU A 65 8.37 4.05 4.65
N GLY A 66 9.58 4.43 4.96
CA GLY A 66 10.62 3.60 5.54
C GLY A 66 11.97 3.80 4.86
N ILE A 67 12.89 2.89 5.10
CA ILE A 67 14.25 2.95 4.56
C ILE A 67 14.59 1.71 3.73
N MET A 68 15.62 1.84 2.89
CA MET A 68 16.23 0.74 2.16
C MET A 68 17.63 0.48 2.73
N ILE A 69 17.83 -0.68 3.34
CA ILE A 69 19.14 -1.09 3.89
C ILE A 69 19.91 -1.82 2.79
N LYS A 70 21.15 -1.42 2.58
CA LYS A 70 22.04 -1.93 1.54
C LYS A 70 23.42 -2.28 2.13
N ASP A 71 24.03 -3.37 1.67
CA ASP A 71 25.41 -3.70 2.01
C ASP A 71 26.38 -2.78 1.25
N LEU A 72 27.23 -2.07 1.98
CA LEU A 72 28.23 -1.17 1.40
C LEU A 72 29.30 -1.89 0.56
N ASN A 73 29.56 -3.17 0.83
CA ASN A 73 30.53 -3.97 0.10
C ASN A 73 29.89 -4.74 -1.06
N GLY A 74 28.55 -4.70 -1.16
CA GLY A 74 27.80 -5.41 -2.20
C GLY A 74 27.91 -4.75 -3.58
N THR A 75 27.99 -5.57 -4.62
CA THR A 75 27.89 -5.15 -6.02
C THR A 75 26.42 -4.93 -6.41
N TYR A 76 26.16 -4.35 -7.58
CA TYR A 76 24.81 -4.23 -8.12
C TYR A 76 24.46 -5.45 -8.98
N GLU A 77 23.49 -6.23 -8.53
CA GLU A 77 23.02 -7.42 -9.23
C GLU A 77 21.58 -7.22 -9.71
N SER A 78 21.42 -7.01 -11.03
CA SER A 78 20.10 -6.85 -11.64
C SER A 78 19.23 -8.08 -11.41
N GLY A 79 17.98 -7.86 -10.97
CA GLY A 79 17.01 -8.94 -10.70
C GLY A 79 17.18 -9.66 -9.36
N LYS A 80 18.24 -9.43 -8.61
CA LYS A 80 18.39 -9.95 -7.25
C LYS A 80 17.76 -9.03 -6.22
N ARG A 81 17.27 -9.62 -5.12
CA ARG A 81 16.66 -8.91 -3.98
C ARG A 81 17.64 -8.86 -2.81
N SER A 82 18.82 -8.27 -3.02
CA SER A 82 19.86 -8.13 -1.99
C SER A 82 19.63 -6.94 -1.05
N TRP A 83 18.73 -6.01 -1.42
CA TRP A 83 18.40 -4.86 -0.59
C TRP A 83 17.20 -5.15 0.30
N ILE A 84 17.27 -4.72 1.57
CA ILE A 84 16.22 -4.95 2.56
C ILE A 84 15.36 -3.70 2.66
N LYS A 85 14.05 -3.84 2.42
CA LYS A 85 13.07 -2.79 2.72
C LYS A 85 12.69 -2.91 4.19
N TYR A 86 12.98 -1.86 4.95
CA TYR A 86 12.58 -1.73 6.34
C TYR A 86 11.47 -0.70 6.44
N LYS A 87 10.27 -1.17 6.71
CA LYS A 87 9.02 -0.41 6.76
C LYS A 87 8.29 -0.65 8.08
N PRO A 88 7.35 0.23 8.47
CA PRO A 88 6.44 -0.06 9.58
C PRO A 88 5.73 -1.40 9.38
N PRO A 89 5.37 -2.07 10.48
CA PRO A 89 4.49 -3.23 10.39
C PRO A 89 3.19 -2.85 9.68
N ARG A 90 2.67 -3.78 8.87
CA ARG A 90 1.38 -3.57 8.23
C ARG A 90 0.28 -3.53 9.28
N ILE A 91 -0.72 -2.72 9.02
CA ILE A 91 -1.95 -2.73 9.80
C ILE A 91 -2.86 -3.88 9.37
N GLU A 92 -3.60 -4.44 10.29
CA GLU A 92 -4.58 -5.50 10.05
C GLU A 92 -5.92 -5.06 10.63
N LEU A 93 -6.98 -5.24 9.84
CA LEU A 93 -8.33 -4.78 10.16
C LEU A 93 -9.37 -5.82 9.74
N ASP A 94 -10.39 -5.98 10.56
CA ASP A 94 -11.64 -6.62 10.16
C ASP A 94 -12.59 -5.55 9.62
N VAL A 95 -13.01 -5.70 8.36
CA VAL A 95 -13.86 -4.77 7.64
C VAL A 95 -15.10 -5.47 7.08
N VAL A 96 -16.14 -4.72 6.79
CA VAL A 96 -17.32 -5.25 6.11
C VAL A 96 -17.33 -4.86 4.64
N VAL A 97 -17.83 -5.76 3.79
CA VAL A 97 -18.06 -5.48 2.37
C VAL A 97 -19.38 -4.73 2.20
N THR A 98 -19.34 -3.58 1.52
CA THR A 98 -20.52 -2.75 1.23
C THR A 98 -20.83 -2.66 -0.26
N GLY A 99 -19.88 -3.02 -1.13
CA GLY A 99 -20.06 -3.00 -2.56
C GLY A 99 -19.13 -3.97 -3.28
N ALA A 100 -19.42 -4.22 -4.56
CA ALA A 100 -18.58 -5.05 -5.42
C ALA A 100 -18.66 -4.62 -6.87
N ARG A 101 -17.61 -4.91 -7.65
CA ARG A 101 -17.56 -4.73 -9.11
C ARG A 101 -17.00 -5.97 -9.77
N TYR A 102 -17.54 -6.33 -10.94
CA TYR A 102 -16.95 -7.40 -11.74
C TYR A 102 -15.52 -7.05 -12.15
N GLY A 103 -14.68 -8.08 -12.25
CA GLY A 103 -13.34 -7.95 -12.78
C GLY A 103 -13.32 -7.92 -14.32
N ASP A 104 -12.12 -7.73 -14.87
CA ASP A 104 -11.88 -7.73 -16.31
C ASP A 104 -11.26 -9.03 -16.80
N GLY A 105 -11.34 -9.28 -18.09
CA GLY A 105 -10.72 -10.42 -18.77
C GLY A 105 -11.12 -11.76 -18.14
N LYS A 106 -10.18 -12.52 -17.60
CA LYS A 106 -10.45 -13.83 -16.97
C LYS A 106 -11.37 -13.75 -15.75
N ARG A 107 -11.49 -12.57 -15.12
CA ARG A 107 -12.32 -12.33 -13.94
C ARG A 107 -13.67 -11.67 -14.26
N ALA A 108 -14.05 -11.53 -15.53
CA ALA A 108 -15.30 -10.88 -15.94
C ALA A 108 -16.59 -11.58 -15.44
N THR A 109 -16.50 -12.82 -14.98
CA THR A 109 -17.65 -13.59 -14.46
C THR A 109 -17.76 -13.58 -12.92
N VAL A 110 -16.78 -13.03 -12.25
CA VAL A 110 -16.72 -12.91 -10.78
C VAL A 110 -16.48 -11.47 -10.37
N PHE A 111 -16.87 -11.11 -9.15
CA PHE A 111 -16.50 -9.83 -8.59
C PHE A 111 -14.98 -9.79 -8.39
N GLY A 112 -14.31 -8.80 -8.99
CA GLY A 112 -12.86 -8.63 -8.96
C GLY A 112 -12.40 -7.61 -7.92
N SER A 113 -13.32 -6.73 -7.44
CA SER A 113 -13.05 -5.76 -6.38
C SER A 113 -14.26 -5.58 -5.48
N TYR A 114 -13.97 -5.22 -4.22
CA TYR A 114 -14.97 -5.04 -3.17
C TYR A 114 -14.72 -3.71 -2.47
N ASP A 115 -15.79 -2.92 -2.28
CA ASP A 115 -15.75 -1.74 -1.43
C ASP A 115 -15.87 -2.19 0.02
N ILE A 116 -15.03 -1.62 0.88
CA ILE A 116 -14.90 -2.02 2.27
C ILE A 116 -15.12 -0.83 3.20
N ALA A 117 -15.71 -1.12 4.35
CA ALA A 117 -16.05 -0.13 5.36
C ALA A 117 -15.74 -0.64 6.77
N VAL A 118 -15.52 0.29 7.68
CA VAL A 118 -15.46 0.09 9.12
C VAL A 118 -16.72 0.64 9.79
N LYS A 119 -16.89 0.39 11.08
CA LYS A 119 -18.09 0.76 11.83
C LYS A 119 -17.92 2.13 12.50
N ASP A 120 -18.98 2.95 12.46
CA ASP A 120 -19.13 4.14 13.27
C ASP A 120 -20.53 4.15 13.91
N GLY A 121 -20.61 3.74 15.15
CA GLY A 121 -21.90 3.50 15.81
C GLY A 121 -22.74 2.46 15.05
N THR A 122 -23.84 2.90 14.42
CA THR A 122 -24.72 2.08 13.58
C THR A 122 -24.42 2.19 12.08
N GLU A 123 -23.58 3.13 11.69
CA GLU A 123 -23.23 3.43 10.30
C GLU A 123 -21.99 2.67 9.87
N PHE A 124 -21.77 2.57 8.56
CA PHE A 124 -20.58 2.01 7.95
C PHE A 124 -19.85 3.10 7.15
N VAL A 125 -18.61 3.39 7.56
CA VAL A 125 -17.77 4.41 6.94
C VAL A 125 -16.83 3.74 5.95
N PRO A 126 -16.90 4.10 4.65
CA PRO A 126 -15.99 3.57 3.64
C PRO A 126 -14.53 3.87 3.96
N VAL A 127 -13.65 2.86 3.77
CA VAL A 127 -12.20 3.01 3.95
C VAL A 127 -11.42 2.59 2.71
N GLY A 128 -12.10 2.41 1.58
CA GLY A 128 -11.50 2.11 0.29
C GLY A 128 -12.05 0.88 -0.39
N SER A 129 -11.29 0.35 -1.35
CA SER A 129 -11.65 -0.85 -2.12
C SER A 129 -10.48 -1.83 -2.14
N ILE A 130 -10.81 -3.13 -2.19
CA ILE A 130 -9.83 -4.22 -2.22
C ILE A 130 -10.04 -5.07 -3.48
N GLY A 131 -8.95 -5.34 -4.22
CA GLY A 131 -8.94 -6.19 -5.43
C GLY A 131 -7.79 -7.20 -5.47
N THR A 132 -7.02 -7.30 -4.37
CA THR A 132 -5.82 -8.14 -4.28
C THR A 132 -5.83 -9.03 -3.06
N GLY A 133 -5.06 -10.13 -3.12
CA GLY A 133 -4.98 -11.12 -2.02
C GLY A 133 -5.99 -12.26 -2.14
N PHE A 134 -6.92 -12.19 -3.09
CA PHE A 134 -7.92 -13.24 -3.32
C PHE A 134 -7.34 -14.39 -4.14
N SER A 135 -7.63 -15.63 -3.73
CA SER A 135 -7.55 -16.79 -4.61
C SER A 135 -8.76 -16.84 -5.56
N ASP A 136 -8.69 -17.65 -6.60
CA ASP A 136 -9.83 -17.83 -7.51
C ASP A 136 -11.04 -18.48 -6.77
N ILE A 137 -10.78 -19.32 -5.77
CA ILE A 137 -11.81 -19.91 -4.92
C ILE A 137 -12.51 -18.83 -4.08
N ASP A 138 -11.72 -17.89 -3.50
CA ASP A 138 -12.29 -16.76 -2.74
C ASP A 138 -13.21 -15.91 -3.61
N LEU A 139 -12.75 -15.58 -4.83
CA LEU A 139 -13.54 -14.75 -5.74
C LEU A 139 -14.85 -15.43 -6.15
N ILE A 140 -14.84 -16.74 -6.42
CA ILE A 140 -16.05 -17.50 -6.75
C ILE A 140 -17.00 -17.50 -5.55
N SER A 141 -16.49 -17.84 -4.36
CA SER A 141 -17.26 -17.94 -3.13
C SER A 141 -17.90 -16.59 -2.77
N LEU A 142 -17.10 -15.52 -2.75
CA LEU A 142 -17.56 -14.16 -2.42
C LEU A 142 -18.56 -13.65 -3.47
N THR A 143 -18.38 -13.97 -4.75
CA THR A 143 -19.34 -13.61 -5.80
C THR A 143 -20.68 -14.29 -5.56
N GLN A 144 -20.68 -15.58 -5.22
CA GLN A 144 -21.92 -16.31 -4.91
C GLN A 144 -22.63 -15.77 -3.67
N GLN A 145 -21.88 -15.41 -2.63
CA GLN A 145 -22.42 -14.80 -1.42
C GLN A 145 -22.96 -13.39 -1.73
N GLY A 146 -22.16 -12.54 -2.42
CA GLY A 146 -22.52 -11.18 -2.76
C GLY A 146 -23.79 -11.10 -3.59
N LYS A 147 -23.96 -11.96 -4.60
CA LYS A 147 -25.18 -12.03 -5.43
C LYS A 147 -26.48 -12.24 -4.64
N LYS A 148 -26.41 -12.86 -3.47
CA LYS A 148 -27.59 -13.12 -2.61
C LYS A 148 -27.98 -11.91 -1.74
N ILE A 149 -27.14 -10.90 -1.68
CA ILE A 149 -27.27 -9.76 -0.78
C ILE A 149 -27.18 -8.42 -1.52
N ILE A 150 -27.36 -8.42 -2.83
CA ILE A 150 -27.42 -7.18 -3.63
C ILE A 150 -28.63 -6.36 -3.20
N GLN A 151 -28.41 -5.09 -2.88
CA GLN A 151 -29.47 -4.11 -2.60
C GLN A 151 -29.78 -3.25 -3.82
N ARG A 152 -28.75 -2.79 -4.53
CA ARG A 152 -28.85 -1.87 -5.65
C ARG A 152 -27.72 -2.11 -6.65
N VAL A 153 -27.97 -1.74 -7.91
CA VAL A 153 -26.93 -1.72 -8.95
C VAL A 153 -26.94 -0.35 -9.59
N GLU A 154 -25.79 0.32 -9.56
CA GLU A 154 -25.63 1.64 -10.15
C GLU A 154 -24.25 1.78 -10.78
N ASN A 155 -24.19 2.20 -12.06
CA ASN A 155 -22.95 2.45 -12.80
C ASN A 155 -21.92 1.29 -12.73
N GLY A 156 -22.39 0.03 -12.74
CA GLY A 156 -21.55 -1.17 -12.67
C GLY A 156 -21.06 -1.52 -11.26
N THR A 157 -21.45 -0.75 -10.26
CA THR A 157 -21.23 -1.07 -8.84
C THR A 157 -22.48 -1.75 -8.27
N TYR A 158 -22.27 -2.86 -7.59
CA TYR A 158 -23.27 -3.64 -6.89
C TYR A 158 -23.20 -3.28 -5.41
N GLU A 159 -24.14 -2.52 -4.90
CA GLU A 159 -24.27 -2.24 -3.48
C GLU A 159 -24.76 -3.51 -2.78
N LEU A 160 -24.06 -3.91 -1.73
CA LEU A 160 -24.31 -5.14 -0.99
C LEU A 160 -24.75 -4.84 0.44
N LEU A 161 -25.68 -5.63 0.95
CA LEU A 161 -25.97 -5.65 2.39
C LEU A 161 -24.67 -5.96 3.16
N PRO A 162 -24.34 -5.20 4.23
CA PRO A 162 -23.10 -5.40 4.99
C PRO A 162 -23.17 -6.69 5.84
N ARG A 163 -22.86 -7.82 5.23
CA ARG A 163 -22.94 -9.16 5.85
C ARG A 163 -21.66 -9.98 5.70
N ILE A 164 -20.76 -9.57 4.82
CA ILE A 164 -19.50 -10.29 4.55
C ILE A 164 -18.39 -9.55 5.28
N VAL A 165 -17.72 -10.23 6.22
CA VAL A 165 -16.58 -9.70 6.95
C VAL A 165 -15.29 -10.25 6.36
N LEU A 166 -14.34 -9.36 6.12
CA LEU A 166 -13.01 -9.68 5.62
C LEU A 166 -11.95 -9.20 6.62
N GLU A 167 -10.93 -9.98 6.82
CA GLU A 167 -9.69 -9.52 7.44
C GLU A 167 -8.75 -9.05 6.33
N VAL A 168 -8.32 -7.80 6.44
CA VAL A 168 -7.47 -7.15 5.43
C VAL A 168 -6.21 -6.61 6.08
N THR A 169 -5.13 -6.55 5.31
CA THR A 169 -3.93 -5.82 5.70
C THR A 169 -3.72 -4.63 4.77
N ALA A 170 -3.18 -3.53 5.28
CA ALA A 170 -2.80 -2.37 4.50
C ALA A 170 -1.43 -1.84 4.90
N ASP A 171 -0.76 -1.10 4.01
CA ASP A 171 0.55 -0.53 4.31
C ASP A 171 0.43 0.65 5.31
N LEU A 172 -0.61 1.48 5.21
CA LEU A 172 -0.90 2.59 6.13
C LEU A 172 -2.35 3.09 5.97
N VAL A 173 -2.81 3.90 6.93
CA VAL A 173 -4.02 4.71 6.83
C VAL A 173 -3.68 6.05 6.19
N THR A 174 -4.55 6.55 5.33
CA THR A 174 -4.43 7.88 4.69
C THR A 174 -5.69 8.70 4.97
N ARG A 175 -5.57 10.03 4.83
CA ARG A 175 -6.70 10.94 4.75
C ARG A 175 -6.72 11.61 3.39
N ASP A 176 -7.89 11.76 2.80
CA ASP A 176 -8.06 12.54 1.57
C ASP A 176 -8.22 14.05 1.88
N ALA A 177 -8.39 14.86 0.84
CA ALA A 177 -8.58 16.32 0.99
C ALA A 177 -9.86 16.71 1.75
N ASN A 178 -10.81 15.78 1.91
CA ASN A 178 -12.07 15.97 2.65
C ASN A 178 -12.02 15.32 4.04
N ASP A 179 -10.83 14.93 4.49
CA ASP A 179 -10.57 14.26 5.76
C ASP A 179 -11.16 12.82 5.86
N ASN A 180 -11.56 12.21 4.74
CA ASN A 180 -12.01 10.84 4.75
C ASN A 180 -10.83 9.88 4.90
N LEU A 181 -11.02 8.84 5.72
CA LEU A 181 -10.04 7.80 5.93
C LEU A 181 -9.97 6.84 4.74
N GLY A 182 -8.77 6.39 4.41
CA GLY A 182 -8.51 5.40 3.37
C GLY A 182 -7.40 4.43 3.76
N LEU A 183 -7.46 3.22 3.22
CA LEU A 183 -6.40 2.21 3.39
C LEU A 183 -5.50 2.21 2.14
N ARG A 184 -4.19 2.35 2.33
CA ARG A 184 -3.23 2.27 1.24
C ARG A 184 -2.83 0.84 0.95
N PHE A 185 -3.01 0.41 -0.30
CA PHE A 185 -2.72 -0.94 -0.79
C PHE A 185 -3.35 -2.07 0.04
N PRO A 186 -4.68 -2.01 0.31
CA PRO A 186 -5.32 -3.04 1.09
C PRO A 186 -5.30 -4.38 0.34
N ARG A 187 -5.10 -5.47 1.10
CA ARG A 187 -5.08 -6.84 0.59
C ARG A 187 -5.87 -7.75 1.50
N LEU A 188 -6.58 -8.73 0.92
CA LEU A 188 -7.24 -9.77 1.68
C LEU A 188 -6.19 -10.64 2.41
N LEU A 189 -6.41 -10.87 3.69
CA LEU A 189 -5.76 -11.92 4.47
C LEU A 189 -6.65 -13.15 4.50
N ARG A 190 -7.91 -12.99 4.89
CA ARG A 190 -8.89 -14.08 4.90
C ARG A 190 -10.34 -13.58 4.96
N ILE A 191 -11.27 -14.46 4.60
CA ILE A 191 -12.71 -14.26 4.78
C ILE A 191 -13.06 -14.68 6.21
N ARG A 192 -13.75 -13.80 6.94
CA ARG A 192 -14.11 -14.00 8.35
C ARG A 192 -15.54 -14.49 8.51
N SER A 193 -15.80 -15.74 8.10
CA SER A 193 -17.12 -16.36 8.33
C SER A 193 -17.43 -16.64 9.79
N ASP A 194 -16.43 -16.60 10.65
CA ASP A 194 -16.47 -16.78 12.09
C ASP A 194 -16.81 -15.49 12.86
N LYS A 195 -16.72 -14.32 12.22
CA LYS A 195 -16.84 -13.01 12.89
C LYS A 195 -18.14 -12.29 12.50
N PRO A 196 -18.98 -11.89 13.47
CA PRO A 196 -20.16 -11.08 13.16
C PRO A 196 -19.77 -9.64 12.78
N VAL A 197 -20.63 -8.98 12.01
CA VAL A 197 -20.43 -7.58 11.58
C VAL A 197 -20.39 -6.60 12.76
N SER A 198 -21.01 -6.97 13.90
CA SER A 198 -20.92 -6.17 15.13
C SER A 198 -19.51 -5.97 15.67
N ASP A 199 -18.60 -6.90 15.34
CA ASP A 199 -17.29 -7.03 15.97
C ASP A 199 -16.15 -6.61 15.02
N ILE A 200 -16.46 -5.97 13.87
CA ILE A 200 -15.46 -5.40 12.99
C ILE A 200 -14.83 -4.15 13.63
N ASN A 201 -13.68 -3.74 13.08
CA ASN A 201 -13.01 -2.53 13.53
C ASN A 201 -13.89 -1.29 13.35
N THR A 202 -13.70 -0.34 14.25
CA THR A 202 -14.39 0.95 14.27
C THR A 202 -13.54 2.03 13.57
N ILE A 203 -14.16 3.17 13.27
CA ILE A 203 -13.45 4.33 12.74
C ILE A 203 -12.37 4.81 13.73
N GLN A 204 -12.63 4.74 15.03
CA GLN A 204 -11.68 5.10 16.08
C GLN A 204 -10.46 4.18 16.09
N ASP A 205 -10.66 2.88 15.82
CA ASP A 205 -9.53 1.94 15.69
C ASP A 205 -8.62 2.36 14.51
N VAL A 206 -9.21 2.73 13.37
CA VAL A 206 -8.48 3.16 12.18
C VAL A 206 -7.76 4.49 12.41
N GLU A 207 -8.39 5.45 13.08
CA GLU A 207 -7.78 6.72 13.46
C GLU A 207 -6.56 6.55 14.38
N GLY A 208 -6.63 5.60 15.29
CA GLY A 208 -5.52 5.27 16.20
C GLY A 208 -4.31 4.60 15.52
N MET A 209 -4.40 4.29 14.22
CA MET A 209 -3.33 3.68 13.42
C MET A 209 -2.58 4.68 12.50
N ILE A 210 -2.95 5.96 12.57
CA ILE A 210 -2.30 7.05 11.79
C ILE A 210 -0.97 7.46 12.40
#